data_7ec62f8666187ec41ac06cd51a15e5d5
#
_entry.id   7ec62f8666187ec41ac06cd51a15e5d5
#
_cell.length_a   1.000
_cell.length_b   1.000
_cell.length_c   1.000
_cell.angle_alpha   90.00
_cell.angle_beta   90.00
_cell.angle_gamma   90.00
#
_symmetry.space_group_name_H-M   'P 1'
#
loop_
_entity.id
_entity.type
_entity.pdbx_description
1 polymer ?
#
loop_
_entity_poly.entity_id
_entity_poly.type
_entity_poly.pdbx_seq_one_letter_code
_entity_poly.pdbx_strand_id
1 'polypeptide(L)'
;MSDRFNVLLLGAGPINFGTTEGPWNHSKRLEQKLGSRLNVVGLVDLNKDRANSVLTIKRADANVKHGYENTKVFGSIKEAGEGLKGDDTPHLAILGFQANSRGSTQPNHDNELELIRYFPKVGLFIEKPISDVEDFKEVEAVGKKLKENGNVTSVGYMLRYLKGMSRKLIDENNLTVMHTQASYLFAYDFAAKDFYGYWSKSREPGPIVTQATHICDLTRYLTPPVLLDSVHTNTVEHTDPAGKLSILRFDEENLVKPEDRIPRITSSTWRYENGATGSLLHAVVLHEGDYDCELMILADGWKFRLVDPYGTSPRLYVRRPGTTEEVRTIFTDDDCYLTEIEAIIDVIDGKSDKSVILSPYEDAIKTYEFTWAIKLAGEKSFNARGGLTGKQ
;
A
#
# COMPACT_ATOMS: atom_id res chain seq x y z
N MET A 1 -17.67 31.57 -3.87
CA MET A 1 -17.43 30.13 -4.18
C MET A 1 -17.33 29.41 -2.86
N SER A 2 -17.98 28.28 -2.71
CA SER A 2 -17.92 27.48 -1.46
C SER A 2 -16.46 27.09 -1.19
N ASP A 3 -15.95 27.41 0.01
CA ASP A 3 -14.60 27.00 0.44
C ASP A 3 -14.55 25.50 0.80
N ARG A 4 -15.59 24.74 0.44
CA ARG A 4 -15.75 23.31 0.70
C ARG A 4 -14.92 22.47 -0.25
N PHE A 5 -14.30 21.43 0.29
CA PHE A 5 -13.57 20.43 -0.46
C PHE A 5 -14.36 19.12 -0.49
N ASN A 6 -14.88 18.78 -1.65
CA ASN A 6 -15.76 17.61 -1.85
C ASN A 6 -14.95 16.32 -1.98
N VAL A 7 -15.27 15.31 -1.16
CA VAL A 7 -14.64 14.00 -1.18
C VAL A 7 -15.68 12.92 -1.42
N LEU A 8 -15.35 11.99 -2.32
CA LEU A 8 -16.07 10.74 -2.53
C LEU A 8 -15.27 9.59 -1.91
N LEU A 9 -15.84 8.88 -0.95
CA LEU A 9 -15.21 7.71 -0.35
C LEU A 9 -15.74 6.44 -1.00
N LEU A 10 -14.84 5.54 -1.41
CA LEU A 10 -15.17 4.23 -1.94
C LEU A 10 -14.70 3.16 -0.94
N GLY A 11 -15.67 2.45 -0.36
CA GLY A 11 -15.49 1.46 0.70
C GLY A 11 -15.74 2.01 2.09
N ALA A 12 -16.65 1.36 2.82
CA ALA A 12 -16.93 1.62 4.23
C ALA A 12 -16.10 0.71 5.17
N GLY A 13 -14.97 0.21 4.66
CA GLY A 13 -14.08 -0.70 5.38
C GLY A 13 -13.04 0.01 6.26
N PRO A 14 -12.20 -0.80 6.94
CA PRO A 14 -11.19 -0.32 7.90
C PRO A 14 -10.22 0.71 7.34
N ILE A 15 -9.82 0.59 6.07
CA ILE A 15 -8.85 1.52 5.48
C ILE A 15 -9.36 2.97 5.46
N ASN A 16 -10.66 3.15 5.21
CA ASN A 16 -11.27 4.47 5.22
C ASN A 16 -11.71 4.93 6.61
N PHE A 17 -12.18 4.03 7.48
CA PHE A 17 -12.84 4.41 8.73
C PHE A 17 -12.11 3.95 10.00
N GLY A 18 -10.99 3.26 9.86
CA GLY A 18 -10.14 2.83 10.97
C GLY A 18 -10.44 1.42 11.47
N THR A 19 -9.48 0.89 12.21
CA THR A 19 -9.49 -0.42 12.85
C THR A 19 -8.58 -0.40 14.07
N THR A 20 -8.67 -1.43 14.90
CA THR A 20 -7.72 -1.66 16.00
C THR A 20 -6.44 -2.36 15.56
N GLU A 21 -6.38 -2.86 14.32
CA GLU A 21 -5.25 -3.64 13.80
C GLU A 21 -4.09 -2.76 13.31
N GLY A 22 -4.35 -1.51 12.94
CA GLY A 22 -3.32 -0.65 12.40
C GLY A 22 -3.73 0.84 12.30
N PRO A 23 -2.78 1.70 11.92
CA PRO A 23 -2.98 3.16 11.97
C PRO A 23 -3.77 3.73 10.78
N TRP A 24 -4.18 2.90 9.82
CA TRP A 24 -4.91 3.36 8.64
C TRP A 24 -6.31 3.84 8.99
N ASN A 25 -6.64 5.02 8.52
CA ASN A 25 -7.94 5.68 8.66
C ASN A 25 -7.96 6.95 7.81
N HIS A 26 -8.34 6.84 6.54
CA HIS A 26 -8.35 8.01 5.65
C HIS A 26 -9.35 9.07 6.07
N SER A 27 -10.51 8.69 6.59
CA SER A 27 -11.52 9.67 7.04
C SER A 27 -10.97 10.59 8.14
N LYS A 28 -10.22 10.03 9.12
CA LYS A 28 -9.59 10.82 10.18
C LYS A 28 -8.56 11.82 9.61
N ARG A 29 -7.80 11.41 8.61
CA ARG A 29 -6.78 12.28 8.00
C ARG A 29 -7.36 13.37 7.12
N LEU A 30 -8.46 13.08 6.43
CA LEU A 30 -9.25 14.08 5.73
C LEU A 30 -9.83 15.11 6.70
N GLU A 31 -10.35 14.68 7.85
CA GLU A 31 -10.86 15.53 8.92
C GLU A 31 -9.75 16.45 9.47
N GLN A 32 -8.56 15.91 9.71
CA GLN A 32 -7.40 16.67 10.18
C GLN A 32 -6.93 17.71 9.15
N LYS A 33 -6.81 17.33 7.87
CA LYS A 33 -6.30 18.22 6.81
C LYS A 33 -7.30 19.30 6.42
N LEU A 34 -8.55 18.93 6.28
CA LEU A 34 -9.57 19.83 5.71
C LEU A 34 -10.36 20.60 6.77
N GLY A 35 -10.49 20.06 7.98
CA GLY A 35 -11.27 20.69 9.05
C GLY A 35 -12.68 21.06 8.59
N SER A 36 -13.07 22.32 8.77
CA SER A 36 -14.38 22.84 8.36
C SER A 36 -14.65 22.83 6.85
N ARG A 37 -13.61 22.67 6.04
CA ARG A 37 -13.73 22.56 4.57
C ARG A 37 -14.21 21.17 4.11
N LEU A 38 -14.07 20.14 4.96
CA LEU A 38 -14.42 18.78 4.57
C LEU A 38 -15.92 18.68 4.23
N ASN A 39 -16.21 18.14 3.08
CA ASN A 39 -17.55 17.79 2.64
C ASN A 39 -17.52 16.43 1.96
N VAL A 40 -17.84 15.36 2.68
CA VAL A 40 -17.97 14.01 2.10
C VAL A 40 -19.31 13.94 1.38
N VAL A 41 -19.28 14.13 0.07
CA VAL A 41 -20.49 14.20 -0.76
C VAL A 41 -21.13 12.82 -0.99
N GLY A 42 -20.33 11.75 -0.91
CA GLY A 42 -20.83 10.40 -1.08
C GLY A 42 -19.94 9.34 -0.44
N LEU A 43 -20.56 8.23 -0.09
CA LEU A 43 -19.91 6.98 0.32
C LEU A 43 -20.46 5.86 -0.54
N VAL A 44 -19.60 5.21 -1.30
CA VAL A 44 -19.93 4.06 -2.16
C VAL A 44 -19.55 2.78 -1.46
N ASP A 45 -20.49 1.88 -1.24
CA ASP A 45 -20.25 0.53 -0.70
C ASP A 45 -21.37 -0.41 -1.14
N LEU A 46 -21.02 -1.63 -1.57
CA LEU A 46 -22.00 -2.67 -1.90
C LEU A 46 -22.87 -3.01 -0.70
N ASN A 47 -22.30 -2.96 0.50
CA ASN A 47 -23.03 -3.13 1.76
C ASN A 47 -23.48 -1.76 2.29
N LYS A 48 -24.66 -1.31 1.87
CA LYS A 48 -25.23 -0.02 2.29
C LYS A 48 -25.49 0.07 3.80
N ASP A 49 -25.72 -1.05 4.49
CA ASP A 49 -25.92 -1.06 5.95
C ASP A 49 -24.61 -0.75 6.67
N ARG A 50 -23.48 -1.32 6.21
CA ARG A 50 -22.15 -0.98 6.70
C ARG A 50 -21.84 0.51 6.47
N ALA A 51 -22.13 1.02 5.28
CA ALA A 51 -21.94 2.43 4.96
C ALA A 51 -22.78 3.35 5.89
N ASN A 52 -24.04 3.02 6.12
CA ASN A 52 -24.90 3.78 7.02
C ASN A 52 -24.42 3.70 8.48
N SER A 53 -23.90 2.54 8.92
CA SER A 53 -23.37 2.36 10.27
C SER A 53 -22.18 3.28 10.55
N VAL A 54 -21.19 3.34 9.65
CA VAL A 54 -20.02 4.22 9.82
C VAL A 54 -20.42 5.70 9.74
N LEU A 55 -21.36 6.07 8.88
CA LEU A 55 -21.88 7.44 8.82
C LEU A 55 -22.64 7.84 10.08
N THR A 56 -23.35 6.91 10.70
CA THR A 56 -24.05 7.17 11.99
C THR A 56 -23.02 7.56 13.05
N ILE A 57 -21.90 6.85 13.13
CA ILE A 57 -20.80 7.16 14.06
C ILE A 57 -20.22 8.56 13.76
N LYS A 58 -19.90 8.85 12.49
CA LYS A 58 -19.33 10.16 12.10
C LYS A 58 -20.28 11.32 12.35
N ARG A 59 -21.57 11.14 12.11
CA ARG A 59 -22.61 12.16 12.36
C ARG A 59 -22.91 12.38 13.86
N ALA A 60 -22.60 11.41 14.71
CA ALA A 60 -22.73 11.54 16.16
C ALA A 60 -21.56 12.30 16.79
N ASP A 61 -20.39 12.36 16.15
CA ASP A 61 -19.21 13.06 16.65
C ASP A 61 -19.32 14.56 16.34
N ALA A 62 -19.50 15.39 17.38
CA ALA A 62 -19.66 16.84 17.27
C ALA A 62 -18.51 17.54 16.56
N ASN A 63 -17.29 16.99 16.62
CA ASN A 63 -16.09 17.59 16.02
C ASN A 63 -16.06 17.44 14.50
N VAL A 64 -16.62 16.38 13.96
CA VAL A 64 -16.47 16.03 12.52
C VAL A 64 -17.79 15.90 11.77
N LYS A 65 -18.94 15.90 12.48
CA LYS A 65 -20.28 15.72 11.89
C LYS A 65 -20.55 16.60 10.68
N HIS A 66 -20.07 17.86 10.70
CA HIS A 66 -20.28 18.82 9.62
C HIS A 66 -19.80 18.35 8.26
N GLY A 67 -18.72 17.52 8.24
CA GLY A 67 -18.18 16.94 7.02
C GLY A 67 -19.02 15.81 6.44
N TYR A 68 -19.98 15.24 7.23
CA TYR A 68 -20.75 14.05 6.86
C TYR A 68 -22.27 14.24 6.85
N GLU A 69 -22.77 15.41 7.25
CA GLU A 69 -24.21 15.67 7.40
C GLU A 69 -25.00 15.32 6.12
N ASN A 70 -24.47 15.73 4.97
CA ASN A 70 -25.12 15.58 3.68
C ASN A 70 -24.60 14.40 2.86
N THR A 71 -23.77 13.53 3.45
CA THR A 71 -23.20 12.38 2.73
C THR A 71 -24.30 11.44 2.25
N LYS A 72 -24.34 11.19 0.94
CA LYS A 72 -25.24 10.23 0.31
C LYS A 72 -24.57 8.86 0.25
N VAL A 73 -25.36 7.78 0.42
CA VAL A 73 -24.88 6.39 0.31
C VAL A 73 -25.29 5.82 -1.04
N PHE A 74 -24.33 5.24 -1.75
CA PHE A 74 -24.49 4.65 -3.07
C PHE A 74 -24.03 3.19 -3.07
N GLY A 75 -24.67 2.35 -3.90
CA GLY A 75 -24.27 0.94 -4.08
C GLY A 75 -23.21 0.74 -5.15
N SER A 76 -22.97 1.77 -6.00
CA SER A 76 -22.00 1.70 -7.09
C SER A 76 -21.46 3.08 -7.47
N ILE A 77 -20.34 3.11 -8.21
CA ILE A 77 -19.79 4.34 -8.80
C ILE A 77 -20.81 4.94 -9.78
N LYS A 78 -21.51 4.10 -10.54
CA LYS A 78 -22.58 4.55 -11.44
C LYS A 78 -23.66 5.33 -10.68
N GLU A 79 -24.21 4.77 -9.59
CA GLU A 79 -25.22 5.47 -8.78
C GLU A 79 -24.69 6.82 -8.26
N ALA A 80 -23.42 6.85 -7.79
CA ALA A 80 -22.79 8.09 -7.36
C ALA A 80 -22.62 9.08 -8.51
N GLY A 81 -22.21 8.62 -9.70
CA GLY A 81 -22.05 9.41 -10.90
C GLY A 81 -23.35 10.01 -11.42
N GLU A 82 -24.46 9.32 -11.25
CA GLU A 82 -25.81 9.82 -11.60
C GLU A 82 -26.36 10.78 -10.54
N GLY A 83 -26.03 10.54 -9.26
CA GLY A 83 -26.58 11.26 -8.09
C GLY A 83 -25.79 12.50 -7.63
N LEU A 84 -24.51 12.63 -8.00
CA LEU A 84 -23.65 13.75 -7.62
C LEU A 84 -23.40 14.67 -8.82
N LYS A 85 -23.96 15.87 -8.80
CA LYS A 85 -23.88 16.85 -9.88
C LYS A 85 -23.68 18.26 -9.31
N GLY A 86 -23.18 19.16 -10.16
CA GLY A 86 -23.00 20.57 -9.79
C GLY A 86 -22.10 20.75 -8.58
N ASP A 87 -22.59 21.38 -7.55
CA ASP A 87 -21.85 21.68 -6.30
C ASP A 87 -21.47 20.42 -5.49
N ASP A 88 -22.10 19.26 -5.78
CA ASP A 88 -21.75 17.97 -5.15
C ASP A 88 -20.69 17.19 -5.95
N THR A 89 -20.15 17.72 -7.04
CA THR A 89 -19.11 17.06 -7.82
C THR A 89 -17.85 16.87 -6.95
N PRO A 90 -17.29 15.64 -6.82
CA PRO A 90 -16.11 15.40 -5.99
C PRO A 90 -14.84 16.02 -6.59
N HIS A 91 -14.02 16.62 -5.74
CA HIS A 91 -12.67 17.07 -6.07
C HIS A 91 -11.67 15.91 -5.94
N LEU A 92 -11.88 15.02 -4.95
CA LEU A 92 -11.04 13.86 -4.65
C LEU A 92 -11.91 12.63 -4.44
N ALA A 93 -11.53 11.50 -5.01
CA ALA A 93 -12.06 10.18 -4.70
C ALA A 93 -10.98 9.33 -4.01
N ILE A 94 -11.34 8.70 -2.88
CA ILE A 94 -10.46 7.75 -2.16
C ILE A 94 -10.93 6.34 -2.49
N LEU A 95 -10.11 5.58 -3.23
CA LEU A 95 -10.41 4.20 -3.63
C LEU A 95 -9.91 3.22 -2.56
N GLY A 96 -10.70 3.02 -1.50
CA GLY A 96 -10.46 2.06 -0.42
C GLY A 96 -11.11 0.69 -0.64
N PHE A 97 -11.60 0.38 -1.85
CA PHE A 97 -12.10 -0.95 -2.23
C PHE A 97 -10.95 -1.97 -2.33
N GLN A 98 -11.29 -3.25 -2.36
CA GLN A 98 -10.33 -4.31 -2.61
C GLN A 98 -9.70 -4.18 -4.01
N ALA A 99 -8.46 -4.66 -4.15
CA ALA A 99 -7.68 -4.54 -5.38
C ALA A 99 -8.31 -5.20 -6.61
N ASN A 100 -9.14 -6.24 -6.39
CA ASN A 100 -9.84 -6.96 -7.46
C ASN A 100 -10.87 -6.13 -8.23
N SER A 101 -11.22 -4.94 -7.76
CA SER A 101 -12.20 -4.06 -8.43
C SER A 101 -11.55 -2.97 -9.28
N ARG A 102 -10.23 -2.96 -9.41
CA ARG A 102 -9.47 -1.87 -10.02
C ARG A 102 -8.23 -2.33 -10.79
N GLY A 103 -7.59 -1.41 -11.50
CA GLY A 103 -6.32 -1.65 -12.20
C GLY A 103 -6.48 -2.44 -13.50
N SER A 104 -7.66 -2.51 -14.08
CA SER A 104 -7.94 -3.15 -15.37
C SER A 104 -8.87 -2.30 -16.24
N THR A 105 -8.91 -2.59 -17.51
CA THR A 105 -9.88 -2.00 -18.46
C THR A 105 -11.17 -2.83 -18.58
N GLN A 106 -11.21 -3.98 -17.90
CA GLN A 106 -12.34 -4.90 -17.95
C GLN A 106 -13.47 -4.43 -17.01
N PRO A 107 -14.74 -4.58 -17.41
CA PRO A 107 -15.88 -4.21 -16.57
C PRO A 107 -15.84 -4.85 -15.19
N ASN A 108 -16.20 -4.10 -14.15
CA ASN A 108 -16.14 -4.44 -12.72
C ASN A 108 -14.73 -4.53 -12.11
N HIS A 109 -13.68 -4.30 -12.89
CA HIS A 109 -12.29 -4.20 -12.47
C HIS A 109 -11.68 -2.84 -12.88
N ASP A 110 -12.51 -1.87 -13.26
CA ASP A 110 -12.17 -0.61 -13.91
C ASP A 110 -12.59 0.63 -13.10
N ASN A 111 -12.60 0.53 -11.78
CA ASN A 111 -13.13 1.59 -10.91
C ASN A 111 -12.52 2.97 -11.19
N GLU A 112 -11.21 3.07 -11.47
CA GLU A 112 -10.55 4.33 -11.82
C GLU A 112 -11.16 4.92 -13.10
N LEU A 113 -11.37 4.08 -14.11
CA LEU A 113 -11.89 4.49 -15.41
C LEU A 113 -13.39 4.83 -15.33
N GLU A 114 -14.13 4.12 -14.51
CA GLU A 114 -15.53 4.44 -14.25
C GLU A 114 -15.64 5.79 -13.54
N LEU A 115 -14.80 6.07 -12.54
CA LEU A 115 -14.77 7.35 -11.84
C LEU A 115 -14.48 8.51 -12.78
N ILE A 116 -13.46 8.44 -13.62
CA ILE A 116 -13.13 9.54 -14.53
C ILE A 116 -14.15 9.71 -15.65
N ARG A 117 -14.94 8.69 -15.96
CA ARG A 117 -16.07 8.80 -16.90
C ARG A 117 -17.16 9.69 -16.34
N TYR A 118 -17.49 9.57 -15.05
CA TYR A 118 -18.51 10.39 -14.39
C TYR A 118 -17.97 11.72 -13.88
N PHE A 119 -16.71 11.75 -13.43
CA PHE A 119 -16.03 12.89 -12.83
C PHE A 119 -14.67 13.13 -13.49
N PRO A 120 -14.63 13.68 -14.71
CA PRO A 120 -13.40 13.72 -15.53
C PRO A 120 -12.20 14.43 -14.87
N LYS A 121 -12.47 15.38 -13.96
CA LYS A 121 -11.41 16.18 -13.30
C LYS A 121 -11.10 15.73 -11.86
N VAL A 122 -11.71 14.64 -11.39
CA VAL A 122 -11.49 14.16 -10.02
C VAL A 122 -10.04 13.74 -9.80
N GLY A 123 -9.46 14.13 -8.67
CA GLY A 123 -8.23 13.54 -8.17
C GLY A 123 -8.49 12.14 -7.61
N LEU A 124 -7.56 11.21 -7.78
CA LEU A 124 -7.71 9.83 -7.34
C LEU A 124 -6.61 9.48 -6.34
N PHE A 125 -6.99 9.19 -5.10
CA PHE A 125 -6.15 8.48 -4.15
C PHE A 125 -6.51 7.01 -4.19
N ILE A 126 -5.56 6.17 -4.56
CA ILE A 126 -5.79 4.76 -4.85
C ILE A 126 -5.02 3.92 -3.84
N GLU A 127 -5.71 3.08 -3.08
CA GLU A 127 -5.05 2.16 -2.17
C GLU A 127 -4.20 1.13 -2.93
N LYS A 128 -3.11 0.72 -2.28
CA LYS A 128 -2.25 -0.38 -2.77
C LYS A 128 -2.87 -1.76 -2.41
N PRO A 129 -2.54 -2.82 -3.13
CA PRO A 129 -1.93 -2.79 -4.47
C PRO A 129 -2.90 -2.20 -5.51
N ILE A 130 -2.35 -1.65 -6.58
CA ILE A 130 -3.16 -0.98 -7.61
C ILE A 130 -4.07 -1.94 -8.39
N SER A 131 -3.81 -3.24 -8.30
CA SER A 131 -4.60 -4.31 -8.91
C SER A 131 -4.30 -5.64 -8.20
N ASP A 132 -5.01 -6.70 -8.54
CA ASP A 132 -4.75 -8.08 -8.12
C ASP A 132 -4.46 -9.04 -9.28
N VAL A 133 -4.45 -8.53 -10.52
CA VAL A 133 -4.23 -9.33 -11.72
C VAL A 133 -2.76 -9.29 -12.18
N GLU A 134 -2.29 -10.41 -12.75
CA GLU A 134 -0.94 -10.52 -13.30
C GLU A 134 -0.78 -9.80 -14.66
N ASP A 135 -1.86 -9.38 -15.30
CA ASP A 135 -1.80 -8.71 -16.58
C ASP A 135 -1.36 -7.24 -16.44
N PHE A 136 -0.05 -7.01 -16.50
CA PHE A 136 0.55 -5.68 -16.38
C PHE A 136 0.11 -4.72 -17.49
N LYS A 137 -0.24 -5.24 -18.69
CA LYS A 137 -0.71 -4.40 -19.80
C LYS A 137 -2.05 -3.72 -19.47
N GLU A 138 -2.91 -4.40 -18.71
CA GLU A 138 -4.16 -3.82 -18.23
C GLU A 138 -3.88 -2.66 -17.27
N VAL A 139 -2.96 -2.87 -16.31
CA VAL A 139 -2.57 -1.85 -15.33
C VAL A 139 -1.92 -0.64 -16.02
N GLU A 140 -1.01 -0.88 -16.97
CA GLU A 140 -0.41 0.16 -17.80
C GLU A 140 -1.45 0.93 -18.61
N ALA A 141 -2.45 0.23 -19.18
CA ALA A 141 -3.52 0.84 -19.95
C ALA A 141 -4.40 1.78 -19.11
N VAL A 142 -4.67 1.41 -17.84
CA VAL A 142 -5.33 2.28 -16.86
C VAL A 142 -4.47 3.53 -16.60
N GLY A 143 -3.21 3.35 -16.26
CA GLY A 143 -2.27 4.46 -16.01
C GLY A 143 -2.19 5.43 -17.19
N LYS A 144 -2.10 4.90 -18.41
CA LYS A 144 -2.10 5.69 -19.66
C LYS A 144 -3.37 6.55 -19.79
N LYS A 145 -4.55 5.97 -19.57
CA LYS A 145 -5.82 6.69 -19.65
C LYS A 145 -5.94 7.79 -18.59
N LEU A 146 -5.52 7.52 -17.35
CA LEU A 146 -5.49 8.52 -16.27
C LEU A 146 -4.57 9.69 -16.61
N LYS A 147 -3.40 9.41 -17.17
CA LYS A 147 -2.43 10.42 -17.62
C LYS A 147 -2.96 11.24 -18.79
N GLU A 148 -3.50 10.60 -19.81
CA GLU A 148 -4.08 11.26 -20.98
C GLU A 148 -5.24 12.17 -20.60
N ASN A 149 -6.05 11.78 -19.61
CA ASN A 149 -7.14 12.60 -19.10
C ASN A 149 -6.65 13.73 -18.16
N GLY A 150 -5.39 13.70 -17.72
CA GLY A 150 -4.77 14.72 -16.88
C GLY A 150 -5.10 14.64 -15.38
N ASN A 151 -5.66 13.53 -14.91
CA ASN A 151 -6.02 13.37 -13.51
C ASN A 151 -4.81 13.46 -12.59
N VAL A 152 -5.03 14.04 -11.42
CA VAL A 152 -4.08 13.96 -10.30
C VAL A 152 -4.26 12.61 -9.63
N THR A 153 -3.18 11.81 -9.55
CA THR A 153 -3.24 10.48 -8.95
C THR A 153 -2.17 10.34 -7.86
N SER A 154 -2.51 9.69 -6.75
CA SER A 154 -1.57 9.23 -5.72
C SER A 154 -1.94 7.80 -5.33
N VAL A 155 -0.94 6.95 -5.17
CA VAL A 155 -1.13 5.57 -4.71
C VAL A 155 -0.59 5.44 -3.30
N GLY A 156 -1.30 4.75 -2.41
CA GLY A 156 -1.05 4.62 -0.98
C GLY A 156 0.29 3.99 -0.59
N TYR A 157 1.41 4.56 -1.01
CA TYR A 157 2.77 4.18 -0.61
C TYR A 157 3.33 5.15 0.43
N MET A 158 2.66 5.25 1.55
CA MET A 158 2.88 6.21 2.62
C MET A 158 4.31 6.24 3.16
N LEU A 159 5.07 5.14 3.11
CA LEU A 159 6.45 5.11 3.64
C LEU A 159 7.39 6.08 2.92
N ARG A 160 7.08 6.52 1.70
CA ARG A 160 7.83 7.56 1.00
C ARG A 160 7.74 8.94 1.67
N TYR A 161 6.71 9.16 2.47
CA TYR A 161 6.40 10.44 3.14
C TYR A 161 6.89 10.50 4.59
N LEU A 162 7.62 9.48 5.07
CA LEU A 162 8.25 9.52 6.38
C LEU A 162 9.27 10.66 6.48
N LYS A 163 9.23 11.47 7.54
CA LYS A 163 10.21 12.53 7.83
C LYS A 163 11.62 11.99 7.99
N GLY A 164 11.73 10.78 8.53
CA GLY A 164 12.98 10.04 8.73
C GLY A 164 13.56 9.40 7.49
N MET A 165 13.12 9.79 6.30
CA MET A 165 13.56 9.15 5.07
C MET A 165 15.06 9.36 4.80
N SER A 166 15.74 8.26 4.52
CA SER A 166 17.15 8.26 4.09
C SER A 166 17.36 8.98 2.75
N ARG A 167 16.30 9.17 1.96
CA ARG A 167 16.36 9.81 0.63
C ARG A 167 17.04 11.18 0.70
N LYS A 168 16.60 12.03 1.63
CA LYS A 168 17.20 13.35 1.81
C LYS A 168 18.71 13.28 2.07
N LEU A 169 19.14 12.39 2.97
CA LEU A 169 20.57 12.22 3.29
C LEU A 169 21.35 11.64 2.12
N ILE A 170 20.75 10.74 1.34
CA ILE A 170 21.35 10.17 0.13
C ILE A 170 21.58 11.27 -0.91
N ASP A 171 20.56 12.10 -1.18
CA ASP A 171 20.62 13.16 -2.18
C ASP A 171 21.54 14.30 -1.74
N GLU A 172 21.44 14.78 -0.50
CA GLU A 172 22.29 15.87 0.04
C GLU A 172 23.78 15.52 0.04
N ASN A 173 24.14 14.25 0.17
CA ASN A 173 25.52 13.80 0.16
C ASN A 173 25.92 13.15 -1.18
N ASN A 174 25.06 13.21 -2.20
CA ASN A 174 25.29 12.64 -3.52
C ASN A 174 25.77 11.18 -3.47
N LEU A 175 25.09 10.36 -2.63
CA LEU A 175 25.51 8.99 -2.37
C LEU A 175 24.98 8.03 -3.46
N THR A 176 25.83 7.11 -3.86
CA THR A 176 25.44 5.98 -4.68
C THR A 176 25.11 4.80 -3.78
N VAL A 177 23.84 4.36 -3.78
CA VAL A 177 23.43 3.16 -3.06
C VAL A 177 24.06 1.94 -3.72
N MET A 178 24.69 1.08 -2.89
CA MET A 178 25.38 -0.14 -3.31
C MET A 178 24.58 -1.39 -2.96
N HIS A 179 23.80 -1.36 -1.86
CA HIS A 179 23.00 -2.47 -1.44
C HIS A 179 21.79 -2.01 -0.61
N THR A 180 20.67 -2.71 -0.77
CA THR A 180 19.51 -2.61 0.13
C THR A 180 19.17 -3.99 0.70
N GLN A 181 18.85 -4.03 1.98
CA GLN A 181 18.33 -5.24 2.64
C GLN A 181 17.05 -4.88 3.38
N ALA A 182 15.94 -5.45 2.93
CA ALA A 182 14.64 -5.27 3.55
C ALA A 182 14.23 -6.53 4.32
N SER A 183 13.61 -6.35 5.49
CA SER A 183 12.91 -7.42 6.20
C SER A 183 11.50 -6.97 6.54
N TYR A 184 10.56 -7.91 6.45
CA TYR A 184 9.18 -7.74 6.86
C TYR A 184 8.72 -9.05 7.50
N LEU A 185 8.78 -9.08 8.81
CA LEU A 185 8.47 -10.26 9.61
C LEU A 185 7.13 -10.04 10.32
N PHE A 186 6.36 -11.10 10.44
CA PHE A 186 4.96 -11.00 10.77
C PHE A 186 4.52 -12.18 11.63
N ALA A 187 3.65 -11.93 12.60
CA ALA A 187 3.06 -12.99 13.40
C ALA A 187 2.01 -13.73 12.57
N TYR A 188 2.07 -15.06 12.60
CA TYR A 188 1.18 -15.91 11.80
C TYR A 188 -0.30 -15.69 12.10
N ASP A 189 -0.64 -15.37 13.33
CA ASP A 189 -2.02 -15.17 13.78
C ASP A 189 -2.53 -13.72 13.69
N PHE A 190 -1.69 -12.77 13.31
CA PHE A 190 -2.00 -11.34 13.39
C PHE A 190 -3.26 -10.99 12.58
N ALA A 191 -3.32 -11.35 11.31
CA ALA A 191 -4.48 -11.05 10.46
C ALA A 191 -5.53 -12.19 10.42
N ALA A 192 -5.29 -13.30 11.11
CA ALA A 192 -6.17 -14.46 11.06
C ALA A 192 -7.49 -14.25 11.83
N LYS A 193 -7.50 -13.35 12.81
CA LYS A 193 -8.67 -13.12 13.66
C LYS A 193 -9.89 -12.63 12.90
N ASP A 194 -9.68 -11.70 11.97
CA ASP A 194 -10.77 -10.99 11.29
C ASP A 194 -10.84 -11.29 9.80
N PHE A 195 -9.73 -11.75 9.19
CA PHE A 195 -9.69 -11.98 7.75
C PHE A 195 -8.66 -13.03 7.31
N TYR A 196 -9.04 -14.31 7.38
CA TYR A 196 -8.18 -15.41 6.90
C TYR A 196 -7.89 -15.36 5.38
N GLY A 197 -8.52 -14.47 4.63
CA GLY A 197 -8.26 -14.24 3.20
C GLY A 197 -6.80 -13.93 2.89
N TYR A 198 -6.08 -13.26 3.79
CA TYR A 198 -4.63 -13.01 3.66
C TYR A 198 -3.79 -14.29 3.58
N TRP A 199 -4.33 -15.40 4.07
CA TRP A 199 -3.67 -16.70 4.09
C TRP A 199 -3.97 -17.54 2.86
N SER A 200 -4.77 -17.03 1.93
CA SER A 200 -5.21 -17.73 0.72
C SER A 200 -4.78 -17.00 -0.54
N LYS A 201 -3.94 -17.65 -1.36
CA LYS A 201 -3.46 -17.14 -2.66
C LYS A 201 -4.60 -16.90 -3.65
N SER A 202 -5.72 -17.63 -3.52
CA SER A 202 -6.88 -17.48 -4.42
C SER A 202 -7.77 -16.28 -4.08
N ARG A 203 -7.60 -15.67 -2.91
CA ARG A 203 -8.36 -14.49 -2.47
C ARG A 203 -7.59 -13.19 -2.59
N GLU A 204 -6.27 -13.28 -2.45
CA GLU A 204 -5.34 -12.16 -2.50
C GLU A 204 -4.12 -12.59 -3.33
N PRO A 205 -3.46 -11.70 -4.06
CA PRO A 205 -2.30 -12.06 -4.87
C PRO A 205 -1.08 -12.53 -4.07
N GLY A 206 -1.22 -12.67 -2.76
CA GLY A 206 -0.22 -13.19 -1.84
C GLY A 206 0.55 -12.09 -1.10
N PRO A 207 1.31 -12.48 -0.06
CA PRO A 207 1.83 -11.54 0.94
C PRO A 207 2.88 -10.57 0.38
N ILE A 208 3.57 -10.92 -0.70
CA ILE A 208 4.55 -10.01 -1.30
C ILE A 208 3.84 -8.82 -1.97
N VAL A 209 2.78 -9.09 -2.73
CA VAL A 209 2.03 -8.07 -3.46
C VAL A 209 1.15 -7.24 -2.53
N THR A 210 0.59 -7.83 -1.46
CA THR A 210 -0.37 -7.16 -0.59
C THR A 210 0.24 -6.56 0.68
N GLN A 211 1.26 -7.20 1.26
CA GLN A 211 1.86 -6.82 2.54
C GLN A 211 3.25 -6.20 2.37
N ALA A 212 4.22 -6.96 1.83
CA ALA A 212 5.59 -6.50 1.64
C ALA A 212 5.72 -5.41 0.56
N THR A 213 4.65 -5.09 -0.15
CA THR A 213 4.65 -4.08 -1.22
C THR A 213 5.21 -2.73 -0.76
N HIS A 214 4.92 -2.28 0.46
CA HIS A 214 5.42 -1.01 0.98
C HIS A 214 6.94 -1.00 1.16
N ILE A 215 7.52 -2.08 1.69
CA ILE A 215 8.97 -2.14 1.87
C ILE A 215 9.70 -2.38 0.53
N CYS A 216 9.08 -3.12 -0.39
CA CYS A 216 9.55 -3.25 -1.77
C CYS A 216 9.52 -1.91 -2.50
N ASP A 217 8.44 -1.16 -2.34
CA ASP A 217 8.29 0.19 -2.87
C ASP A 217 9.37 1.13 -2.35
N LEU A 218 9.60 1.10 -1.03
CA LEU A 218 10.60 1.95 -0.41
C LEU A 218 12.03 1.65 -0.89
N THR A 219 12.39 0.36 -1.05
CA THR A 219 13.69 0.01 -1.64
C THR A 219 13.83 0.56 -3.05
N ARG A 220 12.79 0.42 -3.89
CA ARG A 220 12.78 0.93 -5.26
C ARG A 220 12.83 2.46 -5.30
N TYR A 221 12.14 3.14 -4.40
CA TYR A 221 12.14 4.61 -4.32
C TYR A 221 13.52 5.20 -3.98
N LEU A 222 14.35 4.47 -3.23
CA LEU A 222 15.66 4.91 -2.76
C LEU A 222 16.81 4.54 -3.69
N THR A 223 16.55 3.80 -4.75
CA THR A 223 17.56 3.23 -5.65
C THR A 223 17.26 3.53 -7.12
N PRO A 224 18.20 3.30 -8.04
CA PRO A 224 17.91 3.18 -9.47
C PRO A 224 16.89 2.05 -9.75
N PRO A 225 16.33 1.99 -10.98
CA PRO A 225 15.39 0.96 -11.37
C PRO A 225 15.88 -0.47 -11.10
N VAL A 226 14.94 -1.35 -10.72
CA VAL A 226 15.20 -2.79 -10.53
C VAL A 226 15.26 -3.48 -11.88
N LEU A 227 16.26 -4.34 -12.08
CA LEU A 227 16.33 -5.26 -13.22
C LEU A 227 15.45 -6.48 -12.90
N LEU A 228 14.20 -6.51 -13.38
CA LEU A 228 13.21 -7.54 -13.02
C LEU A 228 13.68 -8.96 -13.38
N ASP A 229 14.39 -9.11 -14.48
CA ASP A 229 14.96 -10.40 -14.91
C ASP A 229 16.06 -10.95 -13.97
N SER A 230 16.57 -10.10 -13.07
CA SER A 230 17.58 -10.49 -12.08
C SER A 230 16.99 -10.97 -10.76
N VAL A 231 15.67 -10.99 -10.64
CA VAL A 231 14.97 -11.42 -9.40
C VAL A 231 15.11 -12.93 -9.23
N HIS A 232 15.68 -13.35 -8.10
CA HIS A 232 15.76 -14.74 -7.66
C HIS A 232 15.10 -14.87 -6.31
N THR A 233 14.19 -15.84 -6.18
CA THR A 233 13.40 -16.03 -4.95
C THR A 233 13.39 -17.51 -4.57
N ASN A 234 13.61 -17.77 -3.28
CA ASN A 234 13.38 -19.05 -2.64
C ASN A 234 12.30 -18.91 -1.58
N THR A 235 11.50 -19.97 -1.42
CA THR A 235 10.44 -20.02 -0.43
C THR A 235 10.62 -21.18 0.53
N VAL A 236 10.12 -21.02 1.76
CA VAL A 236 9.85 -22.14 2.68
C VAL A 236 8.34 -22.31 2.72
N GLU A 237 7.86 -23.43 2.24
CA GLU A 237 6.43 -23.73 2.16
C GLU A 237 5.94 -24.47 3.42
N HIS A 238 4.63 -24.49 3.63
CA HIS A 238 4.01 -25.22 4.74
C HIS A 238 4.29 -26.74 4.69
N THR A 239 4.59 -27.29 3.51
CA THR A 239 4.93 -28.70 3.27
C THR A 239 6.41 -29.01 3.52
N ASP A 240 7.29 -28.02 3.50
CA ASP A 240 8.70 -28.22 3.79
C ASP A 240 8.90 -28.60 5.27
N PRO A 241 9.84 -29.46 5.62
CA PRO A 241 10.17 -29.76 7.04
C PRO A 241 10.46 -28.50 7.86
N ALA A 242 11.13 -27.51 7.26
CA ALA A 242 11.42 -26.21 7.89
C ALA A 242 10.19 -25.29 8.00
N GLY A 243 9.11 -25.57 7.28
CA GLY A 243 7.87 -24.79 7.27
C GLY A 243 6.86 -25.18 8.35
N LYS A 244 7.19 -26.17 9.18
CA LYS A 244 6.30 -26.61 10.26
C LYS A 244 6.38 -25.64 11.43
N LEU A 245 5.25 -24.98 11.72
CA LEU A 245 5.14 -24.10 12.89
C LEU A 245 4.71 -24.90 14.12
N SER A 246 5.29 -24.61 15.27
CA SER A 246 4.95 -25.26 16.53
C SER A 246 3.58 -24.84 17.07
N ILE A 247 3.12 -23.66 16.68
CA ILE A 247 1.82 -23.11 17.04
C ILE A 247 1.15 -22.60 15.76
N LEU A 248 -0.04 -23.14 15.47
CA LEU A 248 -0.96 -22.62 14.45
C LEU A 248 -2.13 -22.01 15.20
N ARG A 249 -2.25 -20.70 15.21
CA ARG A 249 -3.37 -19.98 15.87
C ARG A 249 -4.56 -19.75 14.95
N PHE A 250 -4.47 -20.27 13.76
CA PHE A 250 -5.44 -20.20 12.69
C PHE A 250 -5.63 -21.60 12.14
N ASP A 251 -6.87 -22.03 11.97
CA ASP A 251 -7.23 -23.35 11.44
C ASP A 251 -6.99 -23.42 9.93
N GLU A 252 -5.70 -23.34 9.55
CA GLU A 252 -5.27 -23.36 8.16
C GLU A 252 -5.69 -24.64 7.46
N GLU A 253 -5.70 -25.78 8.17
CA GLU A 253 -6.00 -27.10 7.58
C GLU A 253 -7.43 -27.19 7.06
N ASN A 254 -8.37 -26.58 7.77
CA ASN A 254 -9.78 -26.62 7.39
C ASN A 254 -10.23 -25.38 6.57
N LEU A 255 -9.56 -24.25 6.72
CA LEU A 255 -9.99 -23.00 6.11
C LEU A 255 -9.28 -22.64 4.81
N VAL A 256 -8.06 -23.17 4.58
CA VAL A 256 -7.26 -22.87 3.38
C VAL A 256 -6.77 -24.15 2.74
N LYS A 257 -7.12 -24.36 1.48
CA LYS A 257 -6.65 -25.51 0.72
C LYS A 257 -5.12 -25.49 0.59
N PRO A 258 -4.44 -26.66 0.59
CA PRO A 258 -2.98 -26.74 0.52
C PRO A 258 -2.37 -25.94 -0.63
N GLU A 259 -2.98 -25.97 -1.81
CA GLU A 259 -2.54 -25.23 -3.00
C GLU A 259 -2.67 -23.72 -2.87
N ASP A 260 -3.55 -23.25 -2.00
CA ASP A 260 -3.82 -21.85 -1.76
C ASP A 260 -2.99 -21.25 -0.60
N ARG A 261 -2.30 -22.08 0.18
CA ARG A 261 -1.53 -21.62 1.34
C ARG A 261 -0.33 -20.79 0.91
N ILE A 262 -0.08 -19.71 1.64
CA ILE A 262 1.06 -18.83 1.41
C ILE A 262 2.36 -19.45 1.92
N PRO A 263 3.54 -19.07 1.35
CA PRO A 263 4.84 -19.44 1.92
C PRO A 263 5.01 -18.93 3.36
N ARG A 264 5.71 -19.69 4.19
CA ARG A 264 6.14 -19.26 5.53
C ARG A 264 7.23 -18.20 5.45
N ILE A 265 8.16 -18.39 4.51
CA ILE A 265 9.26 -17.46 4.23
C ILE A 265 9.37 -17.26 2.72
N THR A 266 9.61 -16.02 2.35
CA THR A 266 10.03 -15.64 1.01
C THR A 266 11.35 -14.88 1.13
N SER A 267 12.42 -15.44 0.56
CA SER A 267 13.76 -14.82 0.52
C SER A 267 14.10 -14.51 -0.93
N SER A 268 14.30 -13.23 -1.24
CA SER A 268 14.52 -12.75 -2.60
C SER A 268 15.76 -11.87 -2.70
N THR A 269 16.41 -11.90 -3.88
CA THR A 269 17.53 -11.02 -4.23
C THR A 269 17.35 -10.51 -5.66
N TRP A 270 17.92 -9.34 -5.94
CA TRP A 270 17.86 -8.69 -7.27
C TRP A 270 19.03 -7.75 -7.51
N ARG A 271 19.13 -7.23 -8.73
CA ARG A 271 20.07 -6.17 -9.12
C ARG A 271 19.31 -4.92 -9.54
N TYR A 272 19.98 -3.79 -9.36
CA TYR A 272 19.58 -2.49 -9.88
C TYR A 272 20.39 -2.13 -11.13
N GLU A 273 19.88 -1.21 -11.94
CA GLU A 273 20.54 -0.79 -13.20
C GLU A 273 21.97 -0.28 -13.02
N ASN A 274 22.29 0.34 -11.88
CA ASN A 274 23.64 0.81 -11.56
C ASN A 274 24.59 -0.31 -11.08
N GLY A 275 24.15 -1.56 -11.07
CA GLY A 275 24.90 -2.73 -10.59
C GLY A 275 24.81 -3.00 -9.09
N ALA A 276 24.14 -2.14 -8.31
CA ALA A 276 23.85 -2.41 -6.92
C ALA A 276 22.96 -3.66 -6.75
N THR A 277 22.86 -4.18 -5.53
CA THR A 277 22.05 -5.36 -5.22
C THR A 277 20.99 -5.04 -4.18
N GLY A 278 19.92 -5.83 -4.17
CA GLY A 278 18.89 -5.76 -3.14
C GLY A 278 18.50 -7.14 -2.63
N SER A 279 17.95 -7.18 -1.44
CA SER A 279 17.39 -8.39 -0.86
C SER A 279 16.13 -8.10 -0.03
N LEU A 280 15.24 -9.09 0.02
CA LEU A 280 14.03 -9.10 0.86
C LEU A 280 13.95 -10.40 1.63
N LEU A 281 13.69 -10.30 2.93
CA LEU A 281 13.21 -11.39 3.75
C LEU A 281 11.78 -11.05 4.18
N HIS A 282 10.80 -11.79 3.67
CA HIS A 282 9.43 -11.75 4.17
C HIS A 282 9.12 -13.06 4.91
N ALA A 283 8.53 -12.98 6.10
CA ALA A 283 8.21 -14.16 6.87
C ALA A 283 6.90 -13.99 7.68
N VAL A 284 6.11 -15.05 7.74
CA VAL A 284 4.89 -15.19 8.56
C VAL A 284 5.08 -16.35 9.54
N VAL A 285 6.08 -16.24 10.40
CA VAL A 285 6.54 -17.31 11.29
C VAL A 285 6.60 -16.92 12.76
N LEU A 286 6.40 -15.66 13.09
CA LEU A 286 6.38 -15.17 14.46
C LEU A 286 5.10 -15.62 15.16
N HIS A 287 5.16 -15.82 16.47
CA HIS A 287 4.00 -16.27 17.25
C HIS A 287 3.25 -15.16 17.94
N GLU A 288 3.92 -14.06 18.26
CA GLU A 288 3.36 -12.91 18.98
C GLU A 288 4.02 -11.61 18.49
N GLY A 289 3.36 -10.49 18.77
CA GLY A 289 3.84 -9.16 18.42
C GLY A 289 3.25 -8.65 17.12
N ASP A 290 3.64 -7.42 16.81
CA ASP A 290 3.27 -6.72 15.59
C ASP A 290 4.27 -7.02 14.46
N TYR A 291 4.36 -6.09 13.52
CA TYR A 291 5.34 -6.15 12.44
C TYR A 291 6.76 -5.90 12.98
N ASP A 292 7.70 -6.73 12.55
CA ASP A 292 9.13 -6.41 12.62
C ASP A 292 9.58 -6.06 11.21
N CYS A 293 9.78 -4.77 10.95
CA CYS A 293 10.11 -4.25 9.64
C CYS A 293 11.35 -3.37 9.71
N GLU A 294 12.34 -3.69 8.87
CA GLU A 294 13.59 -2.94 8.78
C GLU A 294 14.03 -2.80 7.31
N LEU A 295 14.58 -1.63 6.98
CA LEU A 295 15.32 -1.39 5.75
C LEU A 295 16.73 -0.93 6.07
N MET A 296 17.74 -1.71 5.67
CA MET A 296 19.13 -1.32 5.70
C MET A 296 19.58 -0.88 4.29
N ILE A 297 20.38 0.18 4.23
CA ILE A 297 20.98 0.70 3.00
C ILE A 297 22.48 0.89 3.22
N LEU A 298 23.27 0.40 2.28
CA LEU A 298 24.73 0.62 2.21
C LEU A 298 25.04 1.52 1.03
N ALA A 299 25.82 2.56 1.29
CA ALA A 299 26.45 3.42 0.31
C ALA A 299 27.91 3.61 0.68
N ASP A 300 28.72 4.26 -0.15
CA ASP A 300 30.17 4.38 0.09
C ASP A 300 30.48 5.00 1.47
N GLY A 301 30.97 4.19 2.39
CA GLY A 301 31.26 4.55 3.78
C GLY A 301 30.03 4.81 4.67
N TRP A 302 28.82 4.77 4.15
CA TRP A 302 27.58 5.02 4.90
C TRP A 302 26.78 3.73 5.12
N LYS A 303 26.12 3.67 6.27
CA LYS A 303 25.09 2.68 6.55
C LYS A 303 23.89 3.39 7.17
N PHE A 304 22.70 3.13 6.60
CA PHE A 304 21.43 3.57 7.12
C PHE A 304 20.61 2.35 7.55
N ARG A 305 19.87 2.46 8.64
CA ARG A 305 18.85 1.47 9.03
C ARG A 305 17.61 2.20 9.48
N LEU A 306 16.53 2.02 8.73
CA LEU A 306 15.19 2.47 9.09
C LEU A 306 14.48 1.28 9.77
N VAL A 307 14.12 1.46 11.01
CA VAL A 307 13.52 0.42 11.86
C VAL A 307 12.13 0.86 12.27
N ASP A 308 11.19 -0.07 12.21
CA ASP A 308 9.80 0.13 12.58
C ASP A 308 9.12 1.28 11.81
N PRO A 309 9.17 1.27 10.46
CA PRO A 309 8.63 2.37 9.65
C PRO A 309 7.10 2.46 9.72
N TYR A 310 6.41 1.42 10.17
CA TYR A 310 4.95 1.40 10.35
C TYR A 310 4.49 1.90 11.72
N GLY A 311 5.43 2.00 12.67
CA GLY A 311 5.14 2.47 14.01
C GLY A 311 4.90 3.98 14.05
N THR A 312 4.42 4.46 15.19
CA THR A 312 4.21 5.90 15.44
C THR A 312 5.53 6.65 15.73
N SER A 313 6.62 5.94 15.87
CA SER A 313 7.94 6.47 16.20
C SER A 313 9.04 5.73 15.41
N PRO A 314 9.07 5.87 14.07
CA PRO A 314 10.11 5.28 13.25
C PRO A 314 11.51 5.71 13.71
N ARG A 315 12.47 4.80 13.60
CA ARG A 315 13.84 5.03 14.05
C ARG A 315 14.81 4.94 12.87
N LEU A 316 15.59 6.00 12.67
CA LEU A 316 16.68 5.99 11.69
C LEU A 316 18.01 5.94 12.41
N TYR A 317 18.83 4.95 12.08
CA TYR A 317 20.20 4.81 12.52
C TYR A 317 21.11 5.16 11.33
N VAL A 318 22.08 6.06 11.55
CA VAL A 318 23.02 6.49 10.53
C VAL A 318 24.44 6.32 11.02
N ARG A 319 25.23 5.51 10.33
CA ARG A 319 26.67 5.46 10.47
C ARG A 319 27.31 6.20 9.30
N ARG A 320 28.20 7.15 9.62
CA ARG A 320 28.93 7.97 8.64
C ARG A 320 30.33 7.42 8.38
N PRO A 321 30.97 7.82 7.26
CA PRO A 321 32.39 7.50 7.04
C PRO A 321 33.27 7.94 8.20
N GLY A 322 34.30 7.16 8.49
CA GLY A 322 35.28 7.47 9.54
C GLY A 322 34.84 7.21 10.98
N THR A 323 33.63 6.68 11.21
CA THR A 323 33.15 6.29 12.56
C THR A 323 32.59 4.88 12.57
N THR A 324 32.63 4.24 13.74
CA THR A 324 31.93 2.98 14.02
C THR A 324 30.60 3.20 14.73
N GLU A 325 30.31 4.41 15.18
CA GLU A 325 29.09 4.76 15.90
C GLU A 325 27.92 4.93 14.96
N GLU A 326 26.76 4.43 15.36
CA GLU A 326 25.45 4.71 14.73
C GLU A 326 24.73 5.81 15.51
N VAL A 327 24.42 6.92 14.86
CA VAL A 327 23.57 7.98 15.42
C VAL A 327 22.12 7.59 15.21
N ARG A 328 21.35 7.49 16.29
CA ARG A 328 19.92 7.19 16.27
C ARG A 328 19.10 8.49 16.29
N THR A 329 18.15 8.58 15.39
CA THR A 329 17.09 9.60 15.42
C THR A 329 15.73 8.89 15.52
N ILE A 330 14.86 9.39 16.38
CA ILE A 330 13.49 8.91 16.55
C ILE A 330 12.56 10.02 16.02
N PHE A 331 11.64 9.65 15.17
CA PHE A 331 10.66 10.57 14.58
C PHE A 331 9.31 10.33 15.27
N THR A 332 9.06 11.08 16.34
CA THR A 332 7.80 11.00 17.07
C THR A 332 6.68 11.67 16.29
N ASP A 333 5.49 11.09 16.35
CA ASP A 333 4.28 11.63 15.70
C ASP A 333 4.44 11.84 14.18
N ASP A 334 5.20 10.95 13.53
CA ASP A 334 5.38 10.97 12.08
C ASP A 334 4.23 10.25 11.37
N ASP A 335 3.12 10.95 11.13
CA ASP A 335 1.97 10.41 10.39
C ASP A 335 2.20 10.55 8.88
N CYS A 336 2.90 9.57 8.30
CA CYS A 336 3.17 9.52 6.87
C CYS A 336 1.90 9.35 6.01
N TYR A 337 0.84 8.74 6.56
CA TYR A 337 -0.46 8.67 5.88
C TYR A 337 -1.13 10.04 5.79
N LEU A 338 -0.99 10.89 6.83
CA LEU A 338 -1.49 12.25 6.77
C LEU A 338 -0.72 13.05 5.72
N THR A 339 0.61 12.99 5.74
CA THR A 339 1.46 13.71 4.80
C THR A 339 1.16 13.32 3.35
N GLU A 340 0.88 12.05 3.08
CA GLU A 340 0.48 11.57 1.75
C GLU A 340 -0.87 12.14 1.29
N ILE A 341 -1.87 12.13 2.17
CA ILE A 341 -3.20 12.73 1.90
C ILE A 341 -3.10 14.26 1.74
N GLU A 342 -2.26 14.91 2.54
CA GLU A 342 -2.01 16.35 2.40
C GLU A 342 -1.42 16.69 1.03
N ALA A 343 -0.47 15.91 0.54
CA ALA A 343 0.18 16.14 -0.75
C ALA A 343 -0.83 16.16 -1.91
N ILE A 344 -1.71 15.17 -2.01
CA ILE A 344 -2.71 15.16 -3.09
C ILE A 344 -3.73 16.27 -2.96
N ILE A 345 -4.19 16.59 -1.74
CA ILE A 345 -5.13 17.69 -1.49
C ILE A 345 -4.51 19.02 -1.89
N ASP A 346 -3.26 19.29 -1.51
CA ASP A 346 -2.57 20.53 -1.82
C ASP A 346 -2.34 20.73 -3.32
N VAL A 347 -2.12 19.64 -4.07
CA VAL A 347 -2.07 19.70 -5.55
C VAL A 347 -3.44 20.02 -6.14
N ILE A 348 -4.51 19.41 -5.65
CA ILE A 348 -5.88 19.66 -6.12
C ILE A 348 -6.32 21.10 -5.80
N ASP A 349 -5.94 21.61 -4.63
CA ASP A 349 -6.18 22.99 -4.20
C ASP A 349 -5.31 24.03 -4.98
N GLY A 350 -4.34 23.58 -5.78
CA GLY A 350 -3.39 24.46 -6.48
C GLY A 350 -2.36 25.15 -5.55
N LYS A 351 -2.16 24.61 -4.34
CA LYS A 351 -1.17 25.10 -3.36
C LYS A 351 0.22 24.54 -3.60
N SER A 352 0.32 23.40 -4.25
CA SER A 352 1.57 22.71 -4.57
C SER A 352 1.55 22.20 -6.01
N ASP A 353 2.70 22.02 -6.60
CA ASP A 353 2.83 21.32 -7.87
C ASP A 353 2.81 19.79 -7.69
N LYS A 354 2.68 19.03 -8.81
CA LYS A 354 2.54 17.58 -8.76
C LYS A 354 3.78 16.84 -8.20
N SER A 355 4.94 17.50 -8.06
CA SER A 355 6.17 16.86 -7.56
C SER A 355 6.11 16.49 -6.08
N VAL A 356 5.18 17.06 -5.31
CA VAL A 356 4.97 16.66 -3.91
C VAL A 356 4.27 15.30 -3.79
N ILE A 357 3.64 14.81 -4.87
CA ILE A 357 3.08 13.46 -4.93
C ILE A 357 4.20 12.49 -5.27
N LEU A 358 4.69 11.78 -4.26
CA LEU A 358 5.86 10.91 -4.39
C LEU A 358 5.53 9.55 -5.04
N SER A 359 4.25 9.18 -5.08
CA SER A 359 3.76 7.89 -5.58
C SER A 359 2.63 8.04 -6.61
N PRO A 360 2.87 8.73 -7.77
CA PRO A 360 1.87 8.79 -8.83
C PRO A 360 1.63 7.39 -9.43
N TYR A 361 0.48 7.20 -10.10
CA TYR A 361 0.05 5.90 -10.60
C TYR A 361 1.10 5.24 -11.52
N GLU A 362 1.71 6.00 -12.41
CA GLU A 362 2.73 5.48 -13.35
C GLU A 362 4.00 4.98 -12.64
N ASP A 363 4.32 5.54 -11.48
CA ASP A 363 5.45 5.03 -10.70
C ASP A 363 5.05 3.81 -9.86
N ALA A 364 3.81 3.76 -9.37
CA ALA A 364 3.27 2.63 -8.63
C ALA A 364 3.19 1.34 -9.48
N ILE A 365 2.98 1.44 -10.79
CA ILE A 365 3.06 0.30 -11.72
C ILE A 365 4.38 -0.44 -11.55
N LYS A 366 5.50 0.27 -11.48
CA LYS A 366 6.84 -0.34 -11.35
C LYS A 366 7.01 -1.10 -10.03
N THR A 367 6.40 -0.63 -8.94
CA THR A 367 6.37 -1.38 -7.68
C THR A 367 5.51 -2.63 -7.81
N TYR A 368 4.37 -2.51 -8.49
CA TYR A 368 3.48 -3.63 -8.75
C TYR A 368 4.18 -4.73 -9.54
N GLU A 369 4.81 -4.39 -10.66
CA GLU A 369 5.62 -5.33 -11.46
C GLU A 369 6.73 -5.99 -10.64
N PHE A 370 7.43 -5.22 -9.82
CA PHE A 370 8.51 -5.72 -8.99
C PHE A 370 8.02 -6.73 -7.95
N THR A 371 6.91 -6.46 -7.26
CA THR A 371 6.35 -7.39 -6.28
C THR A 371 5.86 -8.68 -6.92
N TRP A 372 5.27 -8.60 -8.12
CA TRP A 372 4.89 -9.77 -8.90
C TRP A 372 6.10 -10.57 -9.39
N ALA A 373 7.18 -9.90 -9.82
CA ALA A 373 8.42 -10.58 -10.21
C ALA A 373 8.97 -11.43 -9.05
N ILE A 374 8.95 -10.91 -7.81
CA ILE A 374 9.35 -11.67 -6.62
C ILE A 374 8.43 -12.87 -6.39
N LYS A 375 7.11 -12.67 -6.46
CA LYS A 375 6.11 -13.73 -6.29
C LYS A 375 6.29 -14.84 -7.32
N LEU A 376 6.32 -14.49 -8.60
CA LEU A 376 6.45 -15.44 -9.70
C LEU A 376 7.78 -16.21 -9.67
N ALA A 377 8.88 -15.54 -9.31
CA ALA A 377 10.17 -16.21 -9.11
C ALA A 377 10.12 -17.23 -7.97
N GLY A 378 9.39 -16.93 -6.88
CA GLY A 378 9.17 -17.86 -5.77
C GLY A 378 8.34 -19.08 -6.19
N GLU A 379 7.25 -18.87 -6.90
CA GLU A 379 6.41 -19.96 -7.44
C GLU A 379 7.18 -20.84 -8.42
N LYS A 380 7.98 -20.24 -9.30
CA LYS A 380 8.86 -20.97 -10.23
C LYS A 380 9.88 -21.83 -9.46
N SER A 381 10.50 -21.27 -8.43
CA SER A 381 11.47 -21.99 -7.59
C SER A 381 10.81 -23.15 -6.85
N PHE A 382 9.60 -22.97 -6.30
CA PHE A 382 8.83 -24.02 -5.63
C PHE A 382 8.46 -25.14 -6.61
N ASN A 383 7.92 -24.80 -7.78
CA ASN A 383 7.53 -25.77 -8.80
C ASN A 383 8.72 -26.58 -9.31
N ALA A 384 9.91 -25.95 -9.46
CA ALA A 384 11.15 -26.62 -9.87
C ALA A 384 11.63 -27.67 -8.86
N ARG A 385 11.24 -27.54 -7.57
CA ARG A 385 11.51 -28.53 -6.50
C ARG A 385 10.46 -29.66 -6.42
N GLY A 386 9.51 -29.71 -7.36
CA GLY A 386 8.42 -30.70 -7.40
C GLY A 386 7.09 -30.20 -6.85
N GLY A 387 7.00 -28.97 -6.40
CA GLY A 387 5.76 -28.38 -5.89
C GLY A 387 5.14 -29.21 -4.77
N LEU A 388 3.80 -29.26 -4.71
CA LEU A 388 3.06 -30.05 -3.70
C LEU A 388 3.16 -31.57 -3.94
N THR A 389 3.58 -32.00 -5.13
CA THR A 389 3.67 -33.42 -5.52
C THR A 389 5.09 -33.98 -5.42
N GLY A 390 6.06 -33.14 -5.07
CA GLY A 390 7.46 -33.52 -4.95
C GLY A 390 7.64 -34.66 -3.94
N LYS A 391 8.04 -35.84 -4.43
CA LYS A 391 8.54 -36.90 -3.56
C LYS A 391 9.85 -36.41 -2.96
N GLN A 392 9.91 -36.40 -1.64
CA GLN A 392 11.15 -36.27 -0.88
C GLN A 392 12.05 -37.46 -1.12
#